data_ada79227ba1cbb4149c11ea05d8a0cdc
#
_entry.id   ada79227ba1cbb4149c11ea05d8a0cdc
#
_cell.length_a   1.000
_cell.length_b   1.000
_cell.length_c   1.000
_cell.angle_alpha   90.00
_cell.angle_beta   90.00
_cell.angle_gamma   90.00
#
_symmetry.space_group_name_H-M   'P 1'
#
loop_
_entity.id
_entity.type
_entity.pdbx_description
1 polymer ?
#
loop_
_entity_poly.entity_id
_entity_poly.type
_entity_poly.pdbx_seq_one_letter_code
_entity_poly.pdbx_strand_id
1 'polypeptide(L)'
;MPLHSKDDVRSELLDDVYASADLSVVMPKYKMPEHEHEPRHAFSVVADELMLDGNSRQNLATFCQTWLEPEVHKLMDICADKNMIDKDEYPQSAEIEARCVHMLADLWNSPDAANTMGCST
;
A
#
# COMPACT_ATOMS: atom_id res chain seq x y z
N MET A 1 31.40 11.16 -31.69
CA MET A 1 31.28 11.27 -30.23
C MET A 1 30.25 12.35 -29.98
N PRO A 2 29.09 12.11 -29.36
CA PRO A 2 28.17 13.17 -29.02
C PRO A 2 28.84 14.09 -28.00
N LEU A 3 28.79 15.38 -28.23
CA LEU A 3 29.42 16.41 -27.40
C LEU A 3 28.75 16.56 -26.02
N HIS A 4 27.55 16.01 -25.85
CA HIS A 4 26.79 16.01 -24.60
C HIS A 4 26.05 14.67 -24.45
N SER A 5 26.00 14.12 -23.23
CA SER A 5 25.09 13.01 -22.95
C SER A 5 23.65 13.56 -22.85
N LYS A 6 22.66 12.69 -23.07
CA LYS A 6 21.26 13.07 -22.86
C LYS A 6 20.99 13.51 -21.42
N ASP A 7 21.74 12.96 -20.48
CA ASP A 7 21.61 13.22 -19.05
C ASP A 7 22.19 14.61 -18.70
N ASP A 8 23.31 15.02 -19.34
CA ASP A 8 23.90 16.35 -19.15
C ASP A 8 22.96 17.46 -19.66
N VAL A 9 22.39 17.26 -20.86
CA VAL A 9 21.45 18.23 -21.45
C VAL A 9 20.16 18.34 -20.63
N ARG A 10 19.72 17.22 -20.03
CA ARG A 10 18.50 17.19 -19.23
C ARG A 10 18.70 17.89 -17.88
N SER A 11 19.86 17.76 -17.25
CA SER A 11 20.19 18.47 -16.01
C SER A 11 20.31 19.97 -16.20
N GLU A 12 20.79 20.43 -17.38
CA GLU A 12 20.89 21.85 -17.73
C GLU A 12 19.56 22.51 -18.11
N LEU A 13 18.60 21.69 -18.65
CA LEU A 13 17.29 22.19 -19.10
C LEU A 13 16.22 22.18 -18.00
N LEU A 14 16.43 21.46 -16.93
CA LEU A 14 15.53 21.45 -15.78
C LEU A 14 15.95 22.54 -14.82
N ASP A 15 15.45 23.74 -15.07
CA ASP A 15 15.63 24.89 -14.20
C ASP A 15 14.90 24.63 -12.86
N ASP A 16 15.62 24.71 -11.75
CA ASP A 16 15.11 24.54 -10.38
C ASP A 16 13.93 25.48 -10.03
N VAL A 17 13.66 26.45 -10.90
CA VAL A 17 12.52 27.39 -10.76
C VAL A 17 11.17 26.68 -10.91
N TYR A 18 11.08 25.58 -11.65
CA TYR A 18 9.82 24.90 -11.97
C TYR A 18 9.67 23.51 -11.33
N ALA A 19 10.77 22.90 -10.92
CA ALA A 19 10.74 21.63 -10.18
C ALA A 19 11.94 21.59 -9.23
N SER A 20 11.74 21.12 -8.00
CA SER A 20 12.88 20.85 -7.14
C SER A 20 13.79 19.79 -7.79
N ALA A 21 15.10 19.90 -7.58
CA ALA A 21 16.08 18.96 -8.11
C ALA A 21 15.68 17.49 -7.82
N ASP A 22 15.10 17.24 -6.65
CA ASP A 22 14.62 15.92 -6.22
C ASP A 22 13.46 15.38 -7.08
N LEU A 23 12.62 16.26 -7.64
CA LEU A 23 11.51 15.86 -8.52
C LEU A 23 11.94 15.64 -9.97
N SER A 24 13.12 16.11 -10.34
CA SER A 24 13.67 15.97 -11.69
C SER A 24 14.47 14.69 -11.90
N VAL A 25 14.78 13.95 -10.83
CA VAL A 25 15.53 12.70 -10.89
C VAL A 25 14.62 11.58 -11.42
N VAL A 26 15.02 10.98 -12.54
CA VAL A 26 14.31 9.85 -13.12
C VAL A 26 14.60 8.60 -12.30
N MET A 27 13.58 8.08 -11.66
CA MET A 27 13.68 6.80 -10.97
C MET A 27 13.83 5.64 -11.98
N PRO A 28 14.82 4.75 -11.80
CA PRO A 28 14.97 3.60 -12.67
C PRO A 28 13.79 2.63 -12.50
N LYS A 29 13.19 2.21 -13.61
CA LYS A 29 11.99 1.36 -13.57
C LYS A 29 12.28 -0.11 -13.21
N TYR A 30 13.45 -0.63 -13.58
CA TYR A 30 13.78 -2.05 -13.46
C TYR A 30 15.09 -2.33 -12.69
N LYS A 31 15.61 -1.31 -12.01
CA LYS A 31 16.81 -1.42 -11.18
C LYS A 31 16.56 -0.74 -9.85
N MET A 32 17.19 -1.25 -8.82
CA MET A 32 17.26 -0.52 -7.56
C MET A 32 17.99 0.79 -7.78
N PRO A 33 17.45 1.93 -7.33
CA PRO A 33 18.16 3.20 -7.41
C PRO A 33 19.48 3.12 -6.62
N GLU A 34 20.52 3.78 -7.12
CA GLU A 34 21.84 3.81 -6.46
C GLU A 34 21.87 4.76 -5.26
N HIS A 35 20.96 5.72 -5.24
CA HIS A 35 20.85 6.74 -4.19
C HIS A 35 19.45 6.77 -3.61
N GLU A 36 19.35 7.27 -2.39
CA GLU A 36 18.07 7.54 -1.73
C GLU A 36 17.29 8.61 -2.51
N HIS A 37 15.97 8.43 -2.54
CA HIS A 37 15.05 9.40 -3.12
C HIS A 37 14.11 9.93 -2.03
N GLU A 38 13.66 11.17 -2.23
CA GLU A 38 12.65 11.76 -1.37
C GLU A 38 11.36 10.90 -1.39
N PRO A 39 10.82 10.47 -0.23
CA PRO A 39 9.64 9.60 -0.17
C PRO A 39 8.43 10.14 -0.93
N ARG A 40 8.25 11.46 -0.93
CA ARG A 40 7.16 12.11 -1.68
C ARG A 40 7.32 11.93 -3.19
N HIS A 41 8.55 11.96 -3.69
CA HIS A 41 8.81 11.72 -5.10
C HIS A 41 8.48 10.28 -5.48
N ALA A 42 8.96 9.32 -4.71
CA ALA A 42 8.63 7.91 -4.91
C ALA A 42 7.12 7.65 -4.85
N PHE A 43 6.43 8.23 -3.89
CA PHE A 43 4.97 8.17 -3.80
C PHE A 43 4.28 8.75 -5.05
N SER A 44 4.70 9.93 -5.52
CA SER A 44 4.09 10.56 -6.69
C SER A 44 4.27 9.72 -7.95
N VAL A 45 5.46 9.16 -8.17
CA VAL A 45 5.73 8.29 -9.34
C VAL A 45 4.81 7.06 -9.32
N VAL A 46 4.67 6.40 -8.17
CA VAL A 46 3.80 5.22 -8.05
C VAL A 46 2.33 5.63 -8.17
N ALA A 47 1.91 6.73 -7.55
CA ALA A 47 0.53 7.20 -7.62
C ALA A 47 0.12 7.58 -9.06
N ASP A 48 1.02 8.22 -9.81
CA ASP A 48 0.78 8.58 -11.21
C ASP A 48 0.65 7.32 -12.10
N GLU A 49 1.47 6.29 -11.86
CA GLU A 49 1.34 5.02 -12.57
C GLU A 49 0.00 4.33 -12.24
N LEU A 50 -0.42 4.34 -10.98
CA LEU A 50 -1.71 3.77 -10.55
C LEU A 50 -2.94 4.50 -11.13
N MET A 51 -2.80 5.76 -11.54
CA MET A 51 -3.87 6.47 -12.25
C MET A 51 -4.19 5.87 -13.63
N LEU A 52 -3.29 5.08 -14.19
CA LEU A 52 -3.53 4.37 -15.45
C LEU A 52 -4.36 3.08 -15.26
N ASP A 53 -4.52 2.63 -14.03
CA ASP A 53 -5.37 1.48 -13.72
C ASP A 53 -6.85 1.81 -13.90
N GLY A 54 -7.66 0.79 -14.12
CA GLY A 54 -9.11 0.93 -14.18
C GLY A 54 -9.70 1.41 -12.85
N ASN A 55 -10.73 2.24 -12.92
CA ASN A 55 -11.44 2.67 -11.73
C ASN A 55 -12.16 1.50 -11.07
N SER A 56 -11.74 1.13 -9.86
CA SER A 56 -12.31 0.01 -9.10
C SER A 56 -13.82 0.14 -8.87
N ARG A 57 -14.35 1.36 -8.77
CA ARG A 57 -15.79 1.62 -8.60
C ARG A 57 -16.61 1.34 -9.88
N GLN A 58 -15.96 1.26 -11.02
CA GLN A 58 -16.57 0.94 -12.31
C GLN A 58 -16.38 -0.53 -12.70
N ASN A 59 -15.63 -1.29 -11.91
CA ASN A 59 -15.45 -2.72 -12.13
C ASN A 59 -16.69 -3.49 -11.62
N LEU A 60 -17.60 -3.82 -12.50
CA LEU A 60 -18.82 -4.56 -12.21
C LEU A 60 -18.75 -6.04 -12.62
N ALA A 61 -17.65 -6.46 -13.22
CA ALA A 61 -17.62 -7.73 -13.96
C ALA A 61 -16.89 -8.86 -13.23
N THR A 62 -15.69 -8.62 -12.69
CA THR A 62 -14.83 -9.67 -12.13
C THR A 62 -14.02 -9.15 -10.95
N PHE A 63 -13.90 -9.97 -9.91
CA PHE A 63 -13.04 -9.69 -8.75
C PHE A 63 -13.17 -8.26 -8.20
N CYS A 64 -14.38 -7.71 -8.28
CA CYS A 64 -14.65 -6.37 -7.77
C CYS A 64 -14.53 -6.37 -6.24
N GLN A 65 -13.89 -5.34 -5.73
CA GLN A 65 -13.86 -5.08 -4.29
C GLN A 65 -15.21 -4.57 -3.81
N THR A 66 -15.62 -5.01 -2.64
CA THR A 66 -16.78 -4.48 -1.97
C THR A 66 -16.50 -3.05 -1.47
N TRP A 67 -17.56 -2.31 -1.24
CA TRP A 67 -17.46 -1.02 -0.57
C TRP A 67 -16.85 -1.19 0.83
N LEU A 68 -15.86 -0.34 1.14
CA LEU A 68 -15.31 -0.20 2.48
C LEU A 68 -15.70 1.16 3.04
N GLU A 69 -16.20 1.18 4.27
CA GLU A 69 -16.50 2.41 4.98
C GLU A 69 -15.23 3.21 5.25
N PRO A 70 -15.31 4.55 5.32
CA PRO A 70 -14.13 5.38 5.61
C PRO A 70 -13.41 5.01 6.92
N GLU A 71 -14.14 4.49 7.89
CA GLU A 71 -13.60 4.03 9.17
C GLU A 71 -12.71 2.80 9.01
N VAL A 72 -13.03 1.91 8.08
CA VAL A 72 -12.21 0.74 7.76
C VAL A 72 -10.85 1.18 7.17
N HIS A 73 -10.86 2.14 6.24
CA HIS A 73 -9.63 2.70 5.69
C HIS A 73 -8.75 3.32 6.77
N LYS A 74 -9.32 4.07 7.71
CA LYS A 74 -8.59 4.64 8.86
C LYS A 74 -7.99 3.56 9.76
N LEU A 75 -8.73 2.46 10.00
CA LEU A 75 -8.22 1.33 10.79
C LEU A 75 -7.07 0.62 10.07
N MET A 76 -7.16 0.43 8.76
CA MET A 76 -6.08 -0.14 7.97
C MET A 76 -4.80 0.71 8.07
N ASP A 77 -4.92 2.03 7.97
CA ASP A 77 -3.81 2.96 8.11
C ASP A 77 -3.15 2.88 9.50
N ILE A 78 -3.96 2.90 10.58
CA ILE A 78 -3.49 2.75 11.97
C ILE A 78 -2.80 1.40 12.20
N CYS A 79 -3.19 0.36 11.48
CA CYS A 79 -2.67 -0.99 11.65
C CYS A 79 -1.53 -1.34 10.68
N ALA A 80 -1.17 -0.45 9.76
CA ALA A 80 -0.16 -0.72 8.73
C ALA A 80 1.20 -1.16 9.30
N ASP A 81 1.57 -0.60 10.46
CA ASP A 81 2.84 -0.90 11.13
C ASP A 81 2.78 -2.10 12.10
N LYS A 82 1.61 -2.74 12.24
CA LYS A 82 1.41 -3.84 13.20
C LYS A 82 1.63 -5.18 12.53
N ASN A 83 2.45 -6.01 13.17
CA ASN A 83 2.63 -7.41 12.77
C ASN A 83 1.77 -8.32 13.63
N MET A 84 0.60 -8.73 13.12
CA MET A 84 -0.35 -9.58 13.82
C MET A 84 0.21 -10.97 14.21
N ILE A 85 1.26 -11.45 13.54
CA ILE A 85 1.91 -12.73 13.87
C ILE A 85 2.62 -12.66 15.22
N ASP A 86 3.11 -11.49 15.59
CA ASP A 86 3.72 -11.27 16.91
C ASP A 86 2.63 -10.98 17.95
N LYS A 87 2.06 -12.04 18.50
CA LYS A 87 0.96 -11.96 19.45
C LYS A 87 1.37 -11.43 20.82
N ASP A 88 2.64 -11.54 21.16
CA ASP A 88 3.17 -11.05 22.43
C ASP A 88 3.28 -9.51 22.41
N GLU A 89 3.71 -8.93 21.31
CA GLU A 89 3.79 -7.48 21.13
C GLU A 89 2.43 -6.85 20.79
N TYR A 90 1.57 -7.57 20.04
CA TYR A 90 0.27 -7.07 19.59
C TYR A 90 -0.91 -7.91 20.11
N PRO A 91 -1.08 -8.07 21.45
CA PRO A 91 -2.10 -8.95 22.04
C PRO A 91 -3.53 -8.53 21.71
N GLN A 92 -3.79 -7.24 21.53
CA GLN A 92 -5.13 -6.75 21.16
C GLN A 92 -5.50 -7.07 19.72
N SER A 93 -4.53 -7.05 18.80
CA SER A 93 -4.76 -7.48 17.42
C SER A 93 -5.10 -8.97 17.37
N ALA A 94 -4.39 -9.79 18.13
CA ALA A 94 -4.68 -11.22 18.25
C ALA A 94 -6.06 -11.50 18.89
N GLU A 95 -6.45 -10.73 19.90
CA GLU A 95 -7.76 -10.83 20.53
C GLU A 95 -8.89 -10.44 19.57
N ILE A 96 -8.71 -9.39 18.78
CA ILE A 96 -9.69 -8.98 17.75
C ILE A 96 -9.85 -10.07 16.70
N GLU A 97 -8.76 -10.68 16.23
CA GLU A 97 -8.82 -11.83 15.33
C GLU A 97 -9.64 -12.97 15.92
N ALA A 98 -9.33 -13.37 17.15
CA ALA A 98 -10.05 -14.43 17.84
C ALA A 98 -11.55 -14.16 17.96
N ARG A 99 -11.94 -12.92 18.28
CA ARG A 99 -13.36 -12.51 18.32
C ARG A 99 -14.02 -12.65 16.96
N CYS A 100 -13.36 -12.25 15.88
CA CYS A 100 -13.90 -12.40 14.53
C CYS A 100 -14.13 -13.88 14.19
N VAL A 101 -13.19 -14.74 14.52
CA VAL A 101 -13.32 -16.20 14.33
C VAL A 101 -14.51 -16.74 15.10
N HIS A 102 -14.66 -16.38 16.38
CA HIS A 102 -15.78 -16.82 17.21
C HIS A 102 -17.14 -16.30 16.71
N MET A 103 -17.19 -15.05 16.24
CA MET A 103 -18.41 -14.48 15.64
C MET A 103 -18.84 -15.24 14.39
N LEU A 104 -17.89 -15.60 13.53
CA LEU A 104 -18.17 -16.43 12.34
C LEU A 104 -18.58 -17.86 12.71
N ALA A 105 -17.96 -18.45 13.73
CA ALA A 105 -18.33 -19.76 14.22
C ALA A 105 -19.76 -19.78 14.77
N ASP A 106 -20.15 -18.75 15.52
CA ASP A 106 -21.54 -18.57 16.00
C ASP A 106 -22.52 -18.41 14.83
N LEU A 107 -22.20 -17.54 13.87
CA LEU A 107 -22.99 -17.33 12.66
C LEU A 107 -23.23 -18.63 11.87
N TRP A 108 -22.25 -19.52 11.85
CA TRP A 108 -22.31 -20.83 11.16
C TRP A 108 -22.81 -21.97 12.05
N ASN A 109 -23.35 -21.66 13.23
CA ASN A 109 -23.94 -22.59 14.18
C ASN A 109 -22.94 -23.67 14.66
N SER A 110 -21.70 -23.27 14.93
CA SER A 110 -20.74 -24.16 15.58
C SER A 110 -21.26 -24.59 16.95
N PRO A 111 -21.14 -25.86 17.34
CA PRO A 111 -21.63 -26.35 18.63
C PRO A 111 -21.01 -25.67 19.84
N ASP A 112 -19.77 -25.20 19.71
CA ASP A 112 -19.05 -24.48 20.76
C ASP A 112 -18.29 -23.28 20.11
N ALA A 113 -19.04 -22.24 19.77
CA ALA A 113 -18.48 -21.07 19.09
C ALA A 113 -17.40 -20.36 19.92
N ALA A 114 -17.53 -20.37 21.26
CA ALA A 114 -16.60 -19.69 22.17
C ALA A 114 -15.22 -20.37 22.25
N ASN A 115 -15.14 -21.66 21.94
CA ASN A 115 -13.90 -22.42 21.98
C ASN A 115 -13.48 -22.95 20.61
N THR A 116 -14.12 -22.48 19.55
CA THR A 116 -13.76 -22.86 18.18
C THR A 116 -12.35 -22.37 17.84
N MET A 117 -11.53 -23.26 17.30
CA MET A 117 -10.21 -22.91 16.77
C MET A 117 -10.32 -22.41 15.33
N GLY A 118 -9.62 -21.34 15.04
CA GLY A 118 -9.51 -20.77 13.71
C GLY A 118 -8.50 -19.63 13.67
N CYS A 119 -8.13 -19.23 12.48
CA CYS A 119 -7.27 -18.07 12.25
C CYS A 119 -7.66 -17.39 10.93
N SER A 120 -7.28 -16.13 10.79
CA SER A 120 -7.23 -15.44 9.50
C SER A 120 -5.94 -15.77 8.76
N THR A 121 -5.94 -15.66 7.45
CA THR A 121 -4.76 -15.88 6.60
C THR A 121 -4.49 -14.63 5.76
#